data_fea6fe1ee1e0a7ef3c346789cd8035f7
#
_entry.id   fea6fe1ee1e0a7ef3c346789cd8035f7
#
_cell.length_a   1.000
_cell.length_b   1.000
_cell.length_c   1.000
_cell.angle_alpha   90.00
_cell.angle_beta   90.00
_cell.angle_gamma   90.00
#
_symmetry.space_group_name_H-M   'P 1'
#
loop_
_entity.id
_entity.type
_entity.pdbx_description
1 polymer ?
#
loop_
_entity_poly.entity_id
_entity_poly.type
_entity_poly.pdbx_seq_one_letter_code
_entity_poly.pdbx_strand_id
1 'polypeptide(L)' 'MTVAQLIKTLQNMPPQAVVLFEGDVGYSLVAGLNLEKNTNGLPDEVILFPDMNE' A
#
# COMPACT_ATOMS: atom_id res chain seq x y z
N MET A 1 -8.56 -6.07 5.44
CA MET A 1 -9.02 -5.13 4.39
C MET A 1 -9.72 -5.90 3.30
N THR A 2 -10.90 -5.45 2.92
CA THR A 2 -11.66 -6.08 1.84
C THR A 2 -11.24 -5.52 0.49
N VAL A 3 -11.67 -6.19 -0.57
CA VAL A 3 -11.41 -5.69 -1.93
C VAL A 3 -12.01 -4.30 -2.11
N ALA A 4 -13.24 -4.09 -1.62
CA ALA A 4 -13.88 -2.78 -1.76
C ALA A 4 -13.10 -1.69 -1.03
N GLN A 5 -12.59 -2.00 0.15
CA GLN A 5 -11.79 -1.05 0.92
C GLN A 5 -10.48 -0.72 0.20
N LEU A 6 -9.85 -1.73 -0.37
CA LEU A 6 -8.59 -1.53 -1.10
C LEU A 6 -8.80 -0.66 -2.34
N ILE A 7 -9.87 -0.94 -3.10
CA ILE A 7 -10.18 -0.13 -4.29
C ILE A 7 -10.39 1.32 -3.89
N LYS A 8 -11.18 1.55 -2.85
CA LYS A 8 -11.50 2.90 -2.42
C LYS A 8 -10.25 3.64 -1.96
N THR A 9 -9.38 2.96 -1.23
CA THR A 9 -8.15 3.57 -0.75
C THR A 9 -7.22 3.91 -1.91
N LEU A 10 -7.09 3.00 -2.87
CA LEU A 10 -6.21 3.23 -4.02
C LEU A 10 -6.71 4.36 -4.92
N GLN A 11 -8.01 4.59 -4.96
CA GLN A 11 -8.55 5.70 -5.76
C GLN A 11 -8.07 7.06 -5.28
N ASN A 12 -7.62 7.15 -4.04
CA ASN A 12 -7.10 8.39 -3.48
C ASN A 12 -5.58 8.51 -3.61
N MET A 13 -4.95 7.54 -4.29
CA MET A 13 -3.50 7.53 -4.44
C MET A 13 -3.11 8.03 -5.82
N PRO A 14 -1.88 8.57 -5.98
CA PRO A 14 -1.42 8.99 -7.30
C PRO A 14 -1.37 7.78 -8.24
N PRO A 15 -1.96 7.87 -9.44
CA PRO A 15 -2.03 6.72 -10.33
C PRO A 15 -0.69 6.23 -10.85
N GLN A 16 0.33 7.09 -10.80
CA GLN A 16 1.67 6.72 -11.25
C GLN A 16 2.56 6.21 -10.12
N ALA A 17 2.05 6.18 -8.90
CA ALA A 17 2.82 5.66 -7.77
C ALA A 17 3.06 4.17 -7.95
N VAL A 18 4.25 3.71 -7.53
CA VAL A 18 4.54 2.28 -7.53
C VAL A 18 4.00 1.66 -6.26
N VAL A 19 3.62 0.40 -6.35
CA VAL A 19 3.04 -0.31 -5.21
C VAL A 19 4.08 -1.25 -4.64
N LEU A 20 4.35 -1.12 -3.35
CA LEU A 20 5.29 -1.97 -2.62
C LEU A 20 4.53 -2.73 -1.56
N PHE A 21 5.05 -3.88 -1.19
CA PHE A 21 4.49 -4.70 -0.13
C PHE A 21 5.53 -4.90 0.95
N GLU A 22 5.16 -4.56 2.17
CA GLU A 22 6.03 -4.73 3.31
C GLU A 22 5.49 -5.89 4.14
N GLY A 23 6.13 -7.06 4.02
CA GLY A 23 5.66 -8.22 4.74
C GLY A 23 6.66 -9.34 4.71
N ASP A 24 6.33 -10.38 5.46
CA ASP A 24 7.15 -11.58 5.53
C ASP A 24 6.66 -12.62 4.53
N VAL A 25 7.12 -13.84 4.72
CA VAL A 25 6.69 -14.95 3.88
C VAL A 25 5.27 -15.38 4.27
N GLY A 26 4.57 -15.95 3.30
CA GLY A 26 3.22 -16.48 3.51
C GLY A 26 2.15 -15.45 3.25
N TYR A 27 0.96 -15.73 3.75
CA TYR A 27 -0.21 -14.88 3.53
C TYR A 27 -0.58 -14.14 4.80
N SER A 28 -0.94 -12.88 4.64
CA SER A 28 -1.36 -12.06 5.76
C SER A 28 -2.48 -11.15 5.32
N LEU A 29 -3.32 -10.77 6.27
CA LEU A 29 -4.31 -9.74 6.00
C LEU A 29 -3.60 -8.41 5.82
N VAL A 30 -4.08 -7.61 4.88
CA VAL A 30 -3.56 -6.27 4.68
C VAL A 30 -4.25 -5.35 5.68
N ALA A 31 -3.46 -4.71 6.53
CA ALA A 31 -3.99 -3.78 7.52
C ALA A 31 -4.24 -2.40 6.92
N GLY A 32 -3.39 -1.97 6.01
CA GLY A 32 -3.56 -0.66 5.43
C GLY A 32 -2.49 -0.34 4.40
N LEU A 33 -2.48 0.91 3.96
CA LEU A 33 -1.54 1.41 2.97
C LEU A 33 -0.97 2.74 3.46
N ASN A 34 0.31 2.97 3.17
CA ASN A 34 0.96 4.24 3.41
C ASN A 34 1.40 4.84 2.09
N LEU A 35 1.25 6.15 1.97
CA LEU A 35 1.76 6.88 0.81
C LEU A 35 3.07 7.54 1.20
N GLU A 36 4.13 7.21 0.48
CA GLU A 36 5.43 7.85 0.62
C GLU A 36 5.69 8.69 -0.59
N LYS A 37 5.85 9.99 -0.38
CA LYS A 37 6.12 10.91 -1.46
C LYS A 37 7.62 11.05 -1.65
N ASN A 38 8.04 10.87 -2.90
CA ASN A 38 9.45 10.99 -3.24
C ASN A 38 9.69 12.28 -4.00
N THR A 39 10.94 12.72 -3.98
CA THR A 39 11.37 13.90 -4.71
C THR A 39 12.39 13.49 -5.75
N ASN A 40 13.00 14.47 -6.41
CA ASN A 40 14.09 14.22 -7.36
C ASN A 40 13.68 13.36 -8.55
N GLY A 41 12.41 13.47 -8.96
CA GLY A 41 11.95 12.77 -10.15
C GLY A 41 11.60 11.31 -9.95
N LEU A 42 11.72 10.79 -8.73
CA LEU A 42 11.32 9.43 -8.43
C LEU A 42 9.81 9.35 -8.23
N PRO A 43 9.19 8.24 -8.63
CA PRO A 43 7.75 8.09 -8.40
C PRO A 43 7.42 7.95 -6.93
N ASP A 44 6.23 8.40 -6.55
CA ASP A 44 5.73 8.15 -5.21
C ASP A 44 5.50 6.65 -5.03
N GLU A 45 5.45 6.23 -3.76
CA GLU A 45 5.30 4.82 -3.41
C GLU A 45 4.08 4.62 -2.54
N VAL A 46 3.31 3.60 -2.85
CA VAL A 46 2.20 3.15 -2.01
C VAL A 46 2.63 1.84 -1.38
N ILE A 47 2.71 1.80 -0.06
CA ILE A 47 3.23 0.66 0.66
C ILE A 47 2.09 -0.04 1.38
N LEU A 48 1.84 -1.30 1.00
CA LEU A 48 0.88 -2.15 1.70
C LEU A 48 1.59 -2.78 2.89
N PHE A 49 0.92 -2.82 4.04
CA PHE A 49 1.53 -3.44 5.22
C PHE A 49 0.55 -4.43 5.84
N PRO A 50 1.10 -5.50 6.43
CA PRO A 50 0.26 -6.56 6.99
C PRO A 50 -0.28 -6.20 8.36
N ASP A 51 -1.33 -6.92 8.76
CA ASP A 51 -1.86 -6.83 10.11
C ASP A 51 -0.96 -7.67 11.02
N MET A 52 -0.29 -7.00 11.92
CA MET A 52 0.67 -7.64 12.81
C MET A 52 0.06 -8.11 14.14
N ASN A 53 -1.25 -7.94 14.29
CA ASN A 53 -1.92 -8.21 15.55
C ASN A 53 -2.72 -9.50 15.55
N GLU A 54 -2.54 -10.36 14.58
CA GLU A 54 -3.29 -11.61 14.57
C GLU A 54 -2.60 -12.72 15.33
#